data_a4f509f2861ed6e33e65df2e81afce47
#
_entry.id   a4f509f2861ed6e33e65df2e81afce47
#
_cell.length_a   1.000
_cell.length_b   1.000
_cell.length_c   1.000
_cell.angle_alpha   90.00
_cell.angle_beta   90.00
_cell.angle_gamma   90.00
#
_symmetry.space_group_name_H-M   'P 1'
#
loop_
_entity.id
_entity.type
_entity.pdbx_description
1 polymer ?
#
loop_
_entity_poly.entity_id
_entity_poly.type
_entity_poly.pdbx_seq_one_letter_code
_entity_poly.pdbx_strand_id
1 'polypeptide(L)'
;TVSNLDFPSSPGLSSEEMKGELDSILQNARKAGLNSIFFQVRPCADALYPSSIFPYSRYLTGKQGQAPLDGFDPLAYLTEQAHEYGMEVHAWINPYRVTQGVQGETKEACLQTLAESHPARKDPSLVIFYNGELYFDPALPQVRQLVADGVQEILENYPVDGIHLDDYFYPGTDFGDN
;
A
#
# COMPACT_ATOMS: atom_id res chain seq x y z
N THR A 1 1.74 8.34 8.11
CA THR A 1 2.82 7.32 8.19
C THR A 1 3.17 6.84 6.79
N VAL A 2 4.42 6.65 6.52
CA VAL A 2 4.93 6.14 5.23
C VAL A 2 5.36 4.69 5.41
N SER A 3 4.92 3.80 4.53
CA SER A 3 5.33 2.40 4.54
C SER A 3 6.84 2.28 4.44
N ASN A 4 7.42 1.34 5.20
CA ASN A 4 8.85 1.06 5.31
C ASN A 4 9.75 2.20 5.86
N LEU A 5 9.18 3.33 6.25
CA LEU A 5 9.89 4.40 6.95
C LEU A 5 9.39 4.56 8.38
N ASP A 6 8.06 4.67 8.52
CA ASP A 6 7.43 4.86 9.83
C ASP A 6 6.82 3.55 10.35
N PHE A 7 6.26 2.73 9.47
CA PHE A 7 5.63 1.45 9.78
C PHE A 7 5.54 0.54 8.55
N PRO A 8 5.84 -0.76 8.68
CA PRO A 8 6.63 -1.35 9.76
C PRO A 8 8.10 -0.92 9.65
N SER A 9 8.81 -0.85 10.76
CA SER A 9 10.23 -0.45 10.78
C SER A 9 11.16 -1.46 10.11
N SER A 10 10.73 -2.71 10.06
CA SER A 10 11.39 -3.79 9.32
C SER A 10 10.41 -4.90 8.95
N PRO A 11 10.67 -5.64 7.86
CA PRO A 11 9.85 -6.78 7.50
C PRO A 11 9.98 -7.93 8.51
N GLY A 12 8.89 -8.69 8.71
CA GLY A 12 8.91 -9.90 9.51
C GLY A 12 8.79 -9.69 11.02
N LEU A 13 8.36 -8.51 11.44
CA LEU A 13 7.98 -8.26 12.82
C LEU A 13 6.81 -9.16 13.25
N SER A 14 6.81 -9.58 14.52
CA SER A 14 5.64 -10.21 15.13
C SER A 14 4.47 -9.21 15.23
N SER A 15 3.26 -9.73 15.40
CA SER A 15 2.08 -8.88 15.60
C SER A 15 2.18 -7.99 16.81
N GLU A 16 2.79 -8.48 17.89
CA GLU A 16 3.01 -7.68 19.10
C GLU A 16 4.01 -6.54 18.87
N GLU A 17 5.07 -6.78 18.11
CA GLU A 17 6.00 -5.71 17.72
C GLU A 17 5.31 -4.69 16.82
N MET A 18 4.54 -5.12 15.82
CA MET A 18 3.76 -4.24 14.96
C MET A 18 2.75 -3.41 15.74
N LYS A 19 2.01 -4.00 16.68
CA LYS A 19 1.09 -3.28 17.57
C LYS A 19 1.85 -2.22 18.39
N GLY A 20 2.99 -2.58 18.97
CA GLY A 20 3.82 -1.64 19.73
C GLY A 20 4.30 -0.44 18.93
N GLU A 21 4.63 -0.63 17.63
CA GLU A 21 4.97 0.47 16.73
C GLU A 21 3.76 1.37 16.44
N LEU A 22 2.60 0.78 16.11
CA LEU A 22 1.37 1.53 15.85
C LEU A 22 0.91 2.31 17.09
N ASP A 23 0.95 1.70 18.26
CA ASP A 23 0.64 2.38 19.53
C ASP A 23 1.57 3.56 19.78
N SER A 24 2.86 3.39 19.49
CA SER A 24 3.85 4.47 19.65
C SER A 24 3.56 5.63 18.71
N ILE A 25 3.19 5.36 17.47
CA ILE A 25 2.78 6.37 16.47
C ILE A 25 1.56 7.15 17.00
N LEU A 26 0.51 6.44 17.45
CA LEU A 26 -0.73 7.05 17.94
C LEU A 26 -0.49 7.88 19.22
N GLN A 27 0.30 7.37 20.16
CA GLN A 27 0.64 8.09 21.38
C GLN A 27 1.44 9.37 21.09
N ASN A 28 2.37 9.32 20.12
CA ASN A 28 3.15 10.49 19.73
C ASN A 28 2.28 11.52 19.01
N ALA A 29 1.39 11.08 18.12
CA ALA A 29 0.40 11.94 17.47
C ALA A 29 -0.49 12.65 18.50
N ARG A 30 -1.02 11.89 19.48
CA ARG A 30 -1.84 12.44 20.56
C ARG A 30 -1.07 13.46 21.41
N LYS A 31 0.17 13.17 21.81
CA LYS A 31 1.01 14.11 22.56
C LYS A 31 1.28 15.40 21.79
N ALA A 32 1.37 15.31 20.47
CA ALA A 32 1.53 16.46 19.57
C ALA A 32 0.23 17.21 19.31
N GLY A 33 -0.92 16.75 19.82
CA GLY A 33 -2.22 17.38 19.61
C GLY A 33 -2.80 17.15 18.20
N LEU A 34 -2.33 16.12 17.49
CA LEU A 34 -2.88 15.75 16.19
C LEU A 34 -4.21 15.00 16.38
N ASN A 35 -5.12 15.17 15.43
CA ASN A 35 -6.46 14.59 15.44
C ASN A 35 -6.75 13.68 14.24
N SER A 36 -5.77 13.44 13.38
CA SER A 36 -5.90 12.53 12.25
C SER A 36 -4.59 11.86 11.88
N ILE A 37 -4.69 10.63 11.35
CA ILE A 37 -3.57 9.82 10.87
C ILE A 37 -3.79 9.49 9.39
N PHE A 38 -2.81 9.81 8.56
CA PHE A 38 -2.74 9.33 7.18
C PHE A 38 -1.87 8.09 7.17
N PHE A 39 -2.50 6.91 7.04
CA PHE A 39 -1.83 5.62 7.09
C PHE A 39 -1.65 5.05 5.68
N GLN A 40 -0.40 4.97 5.21
CA GLN A 40 -0.12 4.43 3.88
C GLN A 40 -0.31 2.91 3.85
N VAL A 41 -1.48 2.49 3.42
CA VAL A 41 -1.90 1.08 3.40
C VAL A 41 -1.63 0.39 2.08
N ARG A 42 -1.40 1.16 1.00
CA ARG A 42 -1.06 0.66 -0.34
C ARG A 42 0.06 1.49 -0.95
N PRO A 43 1.33 1.20 -0.62
CA PRO A 43 2.50 1.95 -1.12
C PRO A 43 2.81 1.66 -2.59
N CYS A 44 2.56 0.43 -3.01
CA CYS A 44 2.59 -0.07 -4.37
C CYS A 44 1.25 -0.75 -4.66
N ALA A 45 1.12 -1.49 -5.73
CA ALA A 45 -0.08 -2.29 -5.98
C ALA A 45 -0.10 -3.57 -5.08
N ASP A 46 0.14 -3.40 -3.80
CA ASP A 46 0.09 -4.39 -2.73
C ASP A 46 -0.47 -3.76 -1.46
N ALA A 47 -0.87 -4.55 -0.47
CA ALA A 47 -1.64 -4.09 0.67
C ALA A 47 -0.98 -4.42 2.01
N LEU A 48 -1.10 -3.51 2.99
CA LEU A 48 -0.77 -3.76 4.41
C LEU A 48 -1.98 -4.30 5.20
N TYR A 49 -3.01 -4.77 4.51
CA TYR A 49 -4.25 -5.32 5.07
C TYR A 49 -4.68 -6.55 4.24
N PRO A 50 -5.53 -7.44 4.77
CA PRO A 50 -6.13 -8.50 3.98
C PRO A 50 -6.92 -7.94 2.80
N SER A 51 -6.49 -8.25 1.58
CA SER A 51 -7.16 -7.82 0.35
C SER A 51 -7.45 -9.01 -0.55
N SER A 52 -8.63 -9.01 -1.19
CA SER A 52 -9.01 -9.97 -2.21
C SER A 52 -8.46 -9.62 -3.60
N ILE A 53 -8.02 -8.36 -3.77
CA ILE A 53 -7.58 -7.78 -5.04
C ILE A 53 -6.05 -7.73 -5.12
N PHE A 54 -5.40 -7.28 -4.04
CA PHE A 54 -3.97 -7.02 -4.00
C PHE A 54 -3.25 -8.02 -3.08
N PRO A 55 -2.04 -8.48 -3.43
CA PRO A 55 -1.24 -9.31 -2.55
C PRO A 55 -0.81 -8.51 -1.31
N TYR A 56 -0.52 -9.21 -0.21
CA TYR A 56 0.15 -8.59 0.93
C TYR A 56 1.47 -7.95 0.52
N SER A 57 1.73 -6.77 1.06
CA SER A 57 2.98 -6.05 0.82
C SER A 57 4.18 -6.79 1.41
N ARG A 58 5.30 -6.77 0.66
CA ARG A 58 6.58 -7.29 1.15
C ARG A 58 7.08 -6.58 2.41
N TYR A 59 6.61 -5.38 2.68
CA TYR A 59 7.01 -4.63 3.87
C TYR A 59 6.55 -5.28 5.17
N LEU A 60 5.45 -6.07 5.14
CA LEU A 60 4.99 -6.80 6.33
C LEU A 60 5.88 -8.00 6.66
N THR A 61 6.23 -8.82 5.68
CA THR A 61 6.85 -10.14 5.93
C THR A 61 8.19 -10.35 5.22
N GLY A 62 8.62 -9.39 4.39
CA GLY A 62 9.79 -9.51 3.51
C GLY A 62 9.48 -10.18 2.17
N LYS A 63 8.27 -10.75 2.00
CA LYS A 63 7.86 -11.41 0.75
C LYS A 63 6.46 -10.98 0.34
N GLN A 64 6.32 -10.42 -0.86
CA GLN A 64 5.02 -10.03 -1.39
C GLN A 64 4.09 -11.24 -1.53
N GLY A 65 2.83 -11.08 -1.13
CA GLY A 65 1.80 -12.12 -1.14
C GLY A 65 1.82 -13.05 0.06
N GLN A 66 2.76 -12.90 0.97
CA GLN A 66 2.79 -13.65 2.22
C GLN A 66 2.08 -12.88 3.32
N ALA A 67 1.03 -13.48 3.90
CA ALA A 67 0.33 -12.94 5.06
C ALA A 67 1.22 -12.99 6.33
N PRO A 68 1.01 -12.10 7.30
CA PRO A 68 1.53 -12.27 8.66
C PRO A 68 1.14 -13.64 9.24
N LEU A 69 2.02 -14.25 10.03
CA LEU A 69 1.86 -15.65 10.51
C LEU A 69 0.58 -15.91 11.30
N ASP A 70 0.12 -14.92 12.04
CA ASP A 70 -1.08 -14.98 12.88
C ASP A 70 -2.28 -14.22 12.31
N GLY A 71 -2.18 -13.78 11.03
CA GLY A 71 -3.24 -13.07 10.35
C GLY A 71 -3.48 -11.65 10.87
N PHE A 72 -2.49 -11.03 11.51
CA PHE A 72 -2.60 -9.65 11.99
C PHE A 72 -2.97 -8.68 10.86
N ASP A 73 -3.92 -7.82 11.15
CA ASP A 73 -4.40 -6.77 10.25
C ASP A 73 -4.02 -5.38 10.81
N PRO A 74 -2.95 -4.77 10.27
CA PRO A 74 -2.49 -3.46 10.73
C PRO A 74 -3.51 -2.34 10.56
N LEU A 75 -4.32 -2.38 9.47
CA LEU A 75 -5.31 -1.32 9.21
C LEU A 75 -6.47 -1.39 10.20
N ALA A 76 -7.00 -2.59 10.44
CA ALA A 76 -8.06 -2.79 11.42
C ALA A 76 -7.60 -2.34 12.82
N TYR A 77 -6.41 -2.79 13.24
CA TYR A 77 -5.85 -2.44 14.54
C TYR A 77 -5.64 -0.93 14.70
N LEU A 78 -4.97 -0.30 13.73
CA LEU A 78 -4.70 1.14 13.82
C LEU A 78 -6.00 1.95 13.87
N THR A 79 -6.99 1.59 13.04
CA THR A 79 -8.26 2.32 12.98
C THR A 79 -9.02 2.21 14.29
N GLU A 80 -9.10 1.02 14.87
CA GLU A 80 -9.73 0.80 16.18
C GLU A 80 -9.05 1.66 17.26
N GLN A 81 -7.73 1.58 17.39
CA GLN A 81 -6.99 2.30 18.42
C GLN A 81 -7.00 3.82 18.22
N ALA A 82 -6.95 4.30 16.96
CA ALA A 82 -7.04 5.73 16.65
C ALA A 82 -8.40 6.31 17.05
N HIS A 83 -9.49 5.60 16.76
CA HIS A 83 -10.84 6.02 17.13
C HIS A 83 -11.03 6.06 18.65
N GLU A 84 -10.44 5.16 19.43
CA GLU A 84 -10.43 5.25 20.90
C GLU A 84 -9.77 6.54 21.42
N TYR A 85 -8.83 7.07 20.67
CA TYR A 85 -8.19 8.37 20.96
C TYR A 85 -8.92 9.58 20.36
N GLY A 86 -10.03 9.37 19.65
CA GLY A 86 -10.76 10.40 18.95
C GLY A 86 -10.03 10.97 17.73
N MET A 87 -9.18 10.17 17.10
CA MET A 87 -8.44 10.52 15.89
C MET A 87 -9.10 9.90 14.66
N GLU A 88 -9.17 10.66 13.58
CA GLU A 88 -9.55 10.17 12.26
C GLU A 88 -8.42 9.36 11.60
N VAL A 89 -8.77 8.35 10.81
CA VAL A 89 -7.86 7.55 10.01
C VAL A 89 -8.17 7.67 8.53
N HIS A 90 -7.20 8.15 7.76
CA HIS A 90 -7.28 8.21 6.31
C HIS A 90 -6.38 7.13 5.71
N ALA A 91 -6.97 6.19 4.96
CA ALA A 91 -6.23 5.17 4.24
C ALA A 91 -5.53 5.80 3.03
N TRP A 92 -4.21 5.88 3.09
CA TRP A 92 -3.40 6.46 2.03
C TRP A 92 -2.94 5.39 1.05
N ILE A 93 -3.26 5.60 -0.22
CA ILE A 93 -2.95 4.70 -1.32
C ILE A 93 -2.16 5.41 -2.42
N ASN A 94 -1.20 4.69 -3.03
CA ASN A 94 -0.65 5.06 -4.32
C ASN A 94 -1.39 4.27 -5.40
N PRO A 95 -2.11 4.94 -6.32
CA PRO A 95 -2.99 4.24 -7.26
C PRO A 95 -2.25 3.54 -8.42
N TYR A 96 -1.04 4.00 -8.79
CA TYR A 96 -0.41 3.57 -10.04
C TYR A 96 0.96 2.91 -9.87
N ARG A 97 1.66 3.13 -8.76
CA ARG A 97 2.96 2.48 -8.55
C ARG A 97 2.79 0.99 -8.35
N VAL A 98 3.52 0.19 -9.13
CA VAL A 98 3.52 -1.28 -9.03
C VAL A 98 4.79 -1.79 -8.36
N THR A 99 5.95 -1.23 -8.72
CA THR A 99 7.23 -1.55 -8.08
C THR A 99 7.87 -0.30 -7.47
N GLN A 100 8.70 -0.50 -6.47
CA GLN A 100 9.54 0.54 -5.87
C GLN A 100 10.83 -0.08 -5.34
N GLY A 101 11.98 0.47 -5.78
CA GLY A 101 13.29 0.01 -5.35
C GLY A 101 13.65 -1.42 -5.82
N VAL A 102 12.87 -1.97 -6.75
CA VAL A 102 13.17 -3.22 -7.45
C VAL A 102 13.42 -2.83 -8.89
N GLN A 103 14.64 -2.47 -9.20
CA GLN A 103 15.03 -2.10 -10.55
C GLN A 103 15.31 -3.35 -11.37
N GLY A 104 14.60 -3.52 -12.48
CA GLY A 104 14.84 -4.55 -13.48
C GLY A 104 15.29 -3.92 -14.79
N GLU A 105 16.07 -4.67 -15.58
CA GLU A 105 16.52 -4.22 -16.90
C GLU A 105 15.39 -4.27 -17.94
N THR A 106 14.36 -5.07 -17.69
CA THR A 106 13.21 -5.25 -18.59
C THR A 106 11.88 -5.32 -17.82
N LYS A 107 10.78 -5.08 -18.54
CA LYS A 107 9.42 -5.26 -18.03
C LYS A 107 9.22 -6.67 -17.45
N GLU A 108 9.66 -7.68 -18.18
CA GLU A 108 9.53 -9.08 -17.81
C GLU A 108 10.29 -9.40 -16.52
N ALA A 109 11.50 -8.89 -16.37
CA ALA A 109 12.30 -9.06 -15.15
C ALA A 109 11.58 -8.46 -13.93
N CYS A 110 11.02 -7.25 -14.05
CA CYS A 110 10.23 -6.64 -12.99
C CYS A 110 8.96 -7.44 -12.65
N LEU A 111 8.24 -7.93 -13.66
CA LEU A 111 7.03 -8.75 -13.47
C LEU A 111 7.33 -10.04 -12.70
N GLN A 112 8.50 -10.65 -12.91
CA GLN A 112 8.90 -11.88 -12.21
C GLN A 112 9.16 -11.67 -10.72
N THR A 113 9.41 -10.44 -10.27
CA THR A 113 9.59 -10.12 -8.84
C THR A 113 8.27 -10.05 -8.08
N LEU A 114 7.14 -9.89 -8.79
CA LEU A 114 5.83 -9.76 -8.19
C LEU A 114 5.27 -11.13 -7.76
N ALA A 115 4.41 -11.15 -6.76
CA ALA A 115 3.65 -12.33 -6.37
C ALA A 115 2.78 -12.83 -7.55
N GLU A 116 2.56 -14.14 -7.65
CA GLU A 116 1.73 -14.73 -8.72
C GLU A 116 0.29 -14.20 -8.72
N SER A 117 -0.22 -13.84 -7.54
CA SER A 117 -1.56 -13.24 -7.38
C SER A 117 -1.64 -11.78 -7.81
N HIS A 118 -0.51 -11.11 -8.03
CA HIS A 118 -0.47 -9.68 -8.33
C HIS A 118 -1.19 -9.35 -9.65
N PRO A 119 -2.08 -8.33 -9.71
CA PRO A 119 -2.82 -7.97 -10.93
C PRO A 119 -1.93 -7.73 -12.15
N ALA A 120 -0.82 -7.00 -12.00
CA ALA A 120 0.12 -6.73 -13.09
C ALA A 120 0.85 -8.00 -13.58
N ARG A 121 1.06 -9.01 -12.72
CA ARG A 121 1.66 -10.28 -13.12
C ARG A 121 0.67 -11.17 -13.85
N LYS A 122 -0.62 -11.11 -13.44
CA LYS A 122 -1.71 -11.83 -14.13
C LYS A 122 -2.01 -11.23 -15.50
N ASP A 123 -1.98 -9.92 -15.61
CA ASP A 123 -2.18 -9.19 -16.87
C ASP A 123 -1.10 -8.12 -17.07
N PRO A 124 0.00 -8.47 -17.76
CA PRO A 124 1.08 -7.54 -18.07
C PRO A 124 0.69 -6.36 -18.98
N SER A 125 -0.47 -6.40 -19.62
CA SER A 125 -0.95 -5.29 -20.46
C SER A 125 -1.39 -4.08 -19.66
N LEU A 126 -1.66 -4.24 -18.35
CA LEU A 126 -2.08 -3.16 -17.44
C LEU A 126 -0.96 -2.20 -17.07
N VAL A 127 0.31 -2.54 -17.35
CA VAL A 127 1.45 -1.77 -16.87
C VAL A 127 2.37 -1.28 -17.97
N ILE A 128 2.92 -0.11 -17.73
CA ILE A 128 4.06 0.45 -18.46
C ILE A 128 5.34 0.20 -17.68
N PHE A 129 6.46 0.11 -18.42
CA PHE A 129 7.81 -0.01 -17.85
C PHE A 129 8.56 1.28 -18.09
N TYR A 130 9.07 1.89 -17.03
CA TYR A 130 9.80 3.15 -17.10
C TYR A 130 10.91 3.20 -16.04
N ASN A 131 12.12 3.54 -16.44
CA ASN A 131 13.29 3.69 -15.54
C ASN A 131 13.51 2.50 -14.60
N GLY A 132 13.33 1.27 -15.10
CA GLY A 132 13.54 0.06 -14.30
C GLY A 132 12.38 -0.33 -13.39
N GLU A 133 11.25 0.38 -13.44
CA GLU A 133 10.09 0.14 -12.60
C GLU A 133 8.80 -0.01 -13.40
N LEU A 134 7.77 -0.58 -12.75
CA LEU A 134 6.43 -0.77 -13.33
C LEU A 134 5.43 0.19 -12.72
N TYR A 135 4.56 0.71 -13.58
CA TYR A 135 3.43 1.57 -13.21
C TYR A 135 2.17 1.08 -13.94
N PHE A 136 1.03 1.09 -13.28
CA PHE A 136 -0.25 0.92 -13.95
C PHE A 136 -0.51 2.08 -14.92
N ASP A 137 -1.02 1.75 -16.10
CA ASP A 137 -1.39 2.75 -17.12
C ASP A 137 -2.79 3.33 -16.84
N PRO A 138 -2.91 4.60 -16.39
CA PRO A 138 -4.20 5.21 -16.07
C PRO A 138 -5.06 5.49 -17.30
N ALA A 139 -4.50 5.43 -18.52
CA ALA A 139 -5.28 5.54 -19.75
C ALA A 139 -6.23 4.35 -19.93
N LEU A 140 -5.89 3.19 -19.34
CA LEU A 140 -6.68 1.96 -19.44
C LEU A 140 -7.90 2.01 -18.52
N PRO A 141 -9.14 1.80 -19.04
CA PRO A 141 -10.34 1.71 -18.19
C PRO A 141 -10.24 0.63 -17.11
N GLN A 142 -9.60 -0.50 -17.41
CA GLN A 142 -9.40 -1.61 -16.48
C GLN A 142 -8.54 -1.20 -15.28
N VAL A 143 -7.53 -0.36 -15.49
CA VAL A 143 -6.70 0.18 -14.40
C VAL A 143 -7.52 1.13 -13.52
N ARG A 144 -8.30 2.02 -14.12
CA ARG A 144 -9.16 2.92 -13.34
C ARG A 144 -10.19 2.15 -12.52
N GLN A 145 -10.76 1.08 -13.08
CA GLN A 145 -11.68 0.20 -12.36
C GLN A 145 -10.96 -0.52 -11.21
N LEU A 146 -9.76 -1.08 -11.45
CA LEU A 146 -8.95 -1.74 -10.43
C LEU A 146 -8.64 -0.80 -9.23
N VAL A 147 -8.36 0.47 -9.50
CA VAL A 147 -8.16 1.47 -8.45
C VAL A 147 -9.45 1.72 -7.68
N ALA A 148 -10.58 1.87 -8.38
CA ALA A 148 -11.89 2.08 -7.76
C ALA A 148 -12.32 0.87 -6.91
N ASP A 149 -12.15 -0.36 -7.43
CA ASP A 149 -12.46 -1.58 -6.69
C ASP A 149 -11.63 -1.70 -5.40
N GLY A 150 -10.35 -1.35 -5.48
CA GLY A 150 -9.48 -1.36 -4.30
C GLY A 150 -9.82 -0.28 -3.27
N VAL A 151 -10.38 0.86 -3.67
CA VAL A 151 -10.93 1.88 -2.76
C VAL A 151 -12.22 1.35 -2.14
N GLN A 152 -13.11 0.79 -2.94
CA GLN A 152 -14.35 0.20 -2.47
C GLN A 152 -14.11 -0.90 -1.45
N GLU A 153 -13.15 -1.80 -1.70
CA GLU A 153 -12.77 -2.87 -0.76
C GLU A 153 -12.38 -2.31 0.62
N ILE A 154 -11.60 -1.22 0.68
CA ILE A 154 -11.25 -0.57 1.94
C ILE A 154 -12.50 -0.03 2.64
N LEU A 155 -13.34 0.71 1.93
CA LEU A 155 -14.54 1.36 2.51
C LEU A 155 -15.60 0.35 2.97
N GLU A 156 -15.68 -0.81 2.36
CA GLU A 156 -16.62 -1.87 2.76
C GLU A 156 -16.15 -2.67 3.99
N ASN A 157 -14.84 -2.76 4.21
CA ASN A 157 -14.27 -3.63 5.24
C ASN A 157 -13.71 -2.87 6.45
N TYR A 158 -13.44 -1.58 6.33
CA TYR A 158 -12.80 -0.78 7.37
C TYR A 158 -13.55 0.52 7.64
N PRO A 159 -13.74 0.90 8.90
CA PRO A 159 -14.38 2.16 9.27
C PRO A 159 -13.40 3.34 9.18
N VAL A 160 -12.66 3.44 8.06
CA VAL A 160 -11.77 4.59 7.83
C VAL A 160 -12.58 5.85 7.56
N ASP A 161 -12.07 7.01 7.99
CA ASP A 161 -12.74 8.30 7.85
C ASP A 161 -12.54 8.92 6.46
N GLY A 162 -11.52 8.45 5.74
CA GLY A 162 -11.26 8.92 4.38
C GLY A 162 -10.26 8.08 3.60
N ILE A 163 -10.21 8.34 2.30
CA ILE A 163 -9.16 7.83 1.40
C ILE A 163 -8.27 9.00 1.02
N HIS A 164 -6.96 8.80 1.12
CA HIS A 164 -5.97 9.80 0.76
C HIS A 164 -5.16 9.36 -0.45
N LEU A 165 -5.01 10.26 -1.41
CA LEU A 165 -4.10 10.15 -2.53
C LEU A 165 -3.19 11.38 -2.49
N ASP A 166 -1.88 11.15 -2.55
CA ASP A 166 -0.88 12.21 -2.70
C ASP A 166 -0.71 12.59 -4.18
N ASP A 167 0.37 13.26 -4.51
CA ASP A 167 0.76 13.51 -5.90
C ASP A 167 1.80 12.50 -6.40
N TYR A 168 2.79 12.67 -7.06
CA TYR A 168 3.89 11.73 -7.46
C TYR A 168 3.44 10.36 -7.99
N PHE A 169 2.29 10.30 -8.68
CA PHE A 169 1.78 9.06 -9.25
C PHE A 169 2.52 8.63 -10.52
N TYR A 170 3.13 9.59 -11.17
CA TYR A 170 3.96 9.41 -12.35
C TYR A 170 5.44 9.63 -12.05
N PRO A 171 6.33 8.87 -12.71
CA PRO A 171 7.76 8.97 -12.45
C PRO A 171 8.42 10.24 -13.01
N GLY A 172 7.68 11.14 -13.67
CA GLY A 172 8.20 12.40 -14.22
C GLY A 172 7.39 12.92 -15.41
N THR A 173 7.80 14.07 -15.95
CA THR A 173 7.19 14.70 -17.12
C THR A 173 7.81 14.25 -18.45
N ASP A 174 8.84 13.41 -18.41
CA ASP A 174 9.64 13.00 -19.56
C ASP A 174 9.15 11.69 -20.20
N PHE A 175 7.88 11.31 -19.99
CA PHE A 175 7.24 10.32 -20.84
C PHE A 175 7.18 10.93 -22.24
N GLY A 176 8.12 10.52 -23.11
CA GLY A 176 8.05 10.92 -24.51
C GLY A 176 6.69 10.59 -25.13
N ASP A 177 6.31 11.33 -26.14
CA ASP A 177 5.11 11.06 -26.94
C ASP A 177 5.16 9.60 -27.42
N ASN A 178 4.38 8.69 -26.78
CA ASN A 178 4.13 7.33 -27.23
C ASN A 178 2.75 7.24 -27.83
#